data_eaad32a5f344c638ecf4c6dea8f760d3
#
_entry.id   eaad32a5f344c638ecf4c6dea8f760d3
#
_cell.length_a   1.000
_cell.length_b   1.000
_cell.length_c   1.000
_cell.angle_alpha   90.00
_cell.angle_beta   90.00
_cell.angle_gamma   90.00
#
_symmetry.space_group_name_H-M   'P 1'
#
loop_
_entity.id
_entity.type
_entity.pdbx_description
1 polymer ?
#
loop_
_entity_poly.entity_id
_entity_poly.type
_entity_poly.pdbx_seq_one_letter_code
_entity_poly.pdbx_strand_id
1 'polypeptide(L)'
;MDETAFSNGDLYTILTNKKAKGKKGAIVAMVKGTKADVVIQVLHKIPLKQRKKVKEVTLDMAGNMGLIVKKSFPEATLVIDRFHVHKLALDALQEIRIKHRWKVLDAQNDAIESARNKSLKYTPKLLSNGDTLKQLLARSRYLLYKSSHKWTENQSKRAVILFERYPDLEKAYKLCQNLSWIFNNTKDKTSALIRLAKWDEKVRQAKFKSFNTIARTMSIHYQNILNYFDNRSTNASAESFNAKIKAFRTQFRGVKNVDFFLYRLITIFA
;
A
#
# COMPACT_ATOMS: atom_id res chain seq x y z
N MET A 1 1.25 -8.94 11.43
CA MET A 1 0.57 -10.06 10.73
C MET A 1 0.40 -9.65 9.29
N ASP A 2 0.64 -10.55 8.36
CA ASP A 2 0.66 -10.23 6.93
C ASP A 2 0.33 -11.47 6.09
N GLU A 3 -0.06 -11.29 4.84
CA GLU A 3 -0.33 -12.37 3.90
C GLU A 3 0.79 -12.47 2.87
N THR A 4 1.20 -13.67 2.55
CA THR A 4 2.26 -13.92 1.56
C THR A 4 1.86 -15.06 0.64
N ALA A 5 2.03 -14.83 -0.67
CA ALA A 5 1.89 -15.89 -1.67
C ALA A 5 3.22 -16.65 -1.83
N PHE A 6 3.12 -17.98 -1.77
CA PHE A 6 4.17 -18.88 -2.21
C PHE A 6 3.84 -19.44 -3.60
N SER A 7 4.59 -20.44 -4.04
CA SER A 7 4.41 -21.06 -5.37
C SER A 7 2.95 -21.40 -5.67
N ASN A 8 2.54 -21.29 -6.91
CA ASN A 8 1.22 -21.68 -7.44
C ASN A 8 0.00 -20.88 -6.91
N GLY A 9 0.22 -19.68 -6.35
CA GLY A 9 -0.87 -18.84 -5.89
C GLY A 9 -1.42 -19.18 -4.50
N ASP A 10 -0.87 -20.17 -3.82
CA ASP A 10 -1.23 -20.46 -2.42
C ASP A 10 -0.88 -19.27 -1.51
N LEU A 11 -1.88 -18.73 -0.82
CA LEU A 11 -1.72 -17.68 0.18
C LEU A 11 -1.48 -18.28 1.56
N TYR A 12 -0.61 -17.65 2.32
CA TYR A 12 -0.32 -17.99 3.72
C TYR A 12 -0.47 -16.76 4.59
N THR A 13 -1.14 -16.92 5.73
CA THR A 13 -1.15 -15.91 6.80
C THR A 13 0.04 -16.15 7.70
N ILE A 14 0.90 -15.14 7.84
CA ILE A 14 2.12 -15.22 8.65
C ILE A 14 2.01 -14.24 9.81
N LEU A 15 2.17 -14.76 11.02
CA LEU A 15 2.31 -13.97 12.23
C LEU A 15 3.77 -13.93 12.66
N THR A 16 4.32 -12.75 12.75
CA THR A 16 5.73 -12.54 13.11
C THR A 16 5.87 -11.81 14.44
N ASN A 17 6.94 -12.15 15.18
CA ASN A 17 7.38 -11.42 16.36
C ASN A 17 8.35 -10.32 15.96
N LYS A 18 7.90 -9.07 16.06
CA LYS A 18 8.69 -7.89 15.72
C LYS A 18 10.00 -7.79 16.54
N LYS A 19 9.98 -8.20 17.80
CA LYS A 19 11.15 -8.15 18.70
C LYS A 19 12.29 -9.05 18.23
N ALA A 20 12.00 -10.14 17.53
CA ALA A 20 13.02 -11.05 17.01
C ALA A 20 13.80 -10.50 15.80
N LYS A 21 13.36 -9.37 15.19
CA LYS A 21 14.06 -8.68 14.08
C LYS A 21 14.44 -9.61 12.92
N GLY A 22 13.58 -10.60 12.60
CA GLY A 22 13.81 -11.56 11.52
C GLY A 22 14.90 -12.61 11.82
N LYS A 23 15.20 -12.84 13.09
CA LYS A 23 16.08 -13.92 13.58
C LYS A 23 15.23 -15.07 14.11
N LYS A 24 15.85 -16.05 14.81
CA LYS A 24 15.16 -17.13 15.50
C LYS A 24 14.09 -16.55 16.46
N GLY A 25 12.91 -17.16 16.48
CA GLY A 25 11.74 -16.63 17.18
C GLY A 25 10.97 -15.55 16.41
N ALA A 26 11.28 -15.32 15.13
CA ALA A 26 10.56 -14.36 14.27
C ALA A 26 9.22 -14.89 13.79
N ILE A 27 9.10 -16.20 13.52
CA ILE A 27 7.84 -16.83 13.13
C ILE A 27 7.10 -17.28 14.40
N VAL A 28 5.89 -16.76 14.59
CA VAL A 28 4.98 -17.19 15.64
C VAL A 28 4.00 -18.23 15.11
N ALA A 29 3.46 -18.00 13.92
CA ALA A 29 2.58 -18.92 13.24
C ALA A 29 2.63 -18.69 11.73
N MET A 30 2.43 -19.78 10.97
CA MET A 30 2.27 -19.76 9.53
C MET A 30 1.10 -20.68 9.18
N VAL A 31 0.09 -20.14 8.53
CA VAL A 31 -1.16 -20.85 8.26
C VAL A 31 -1.48 -20.76 6.77
N LYS A 32 -1.73 -21.91 6.14
CA LYS A 32 -2.19 -21.94 4.74
C LYS A 32 -3.60 -21.36 4.66
N GLY A 33 -3.78 -20.39 3.77
CA GLY A 33 -5.04 -19.68 3.56
C GLY A 33 -5.17 -18.43 4.43
N THR A 34 -6.30 -17.74 4.21
CA THR A 34 -6.64 -16.45 4.84
C THR A 34 -7.98 -16.49 5.57
N LYS A 35 -8.64 -17.66 5.62
CA LYS A 35 -9.92 -17.81 6.31
C LYS A 35 -9.74 -17.62 7.81
N ALA A 36 -10.50 -16.69 8.39
CA ALA A 36 -10.37 -16.30 9.78
C ALA A 36 -10.47 -17.48 10.75
N ASP A 37 -11.45 -18.36 10.57
CA ASP A 37 -11.69 -19.49 11.48
C ASP A 37 -10.50 -20.44 11.51
N VAL A 38 -9.91 -20.76 10.36
CA VAL A 38 -8.74 -21.63 10.25
C VAL A 38 -7.53 -21.02 10.97
N VAL A 39 -7.29 -19.73 10.76
CA VAL A 39 -6.17 -19.02 11.40
C VAL A 39 -6.39 -18.94 12.91
N ILE A 40 -7.61 -18.64 13.36
CA ILE A 40 -7.96 -18.59 14.77
C ILE A 40 -7.74 -19.95 15.44
N GLN A 41 -8.19 -21.06 14.83
CA GLN A 41 -7.97 -22.41 15.37
C GLN A 41 -6.48 -22.72 15.57
N VAL A 42 -5.63 -22.36 14.61
CA VAL A 42 -4.18 -22.53 14.74
C VAL A 42 -3.61 -21.66 15.86
N LEU A 43 -3.98 -20.40 15.93
CA LEU A 43 -3.50 -19.47 16.96
C LEU A 43 -3.99 -19.86 18.36
N HIS A 44 -5.15 -20.50 18.48
CA HIS A 44 -5.68 -20.99 19.77
C HIS A 44 -4.90 -22.20 20.31
N LYS A 45 -4.06 -22.86 19.52
CA LYS A 45 -3.09 -23.86 20.03
C LYS A 45 -2.02 -23.21 20.92
N ILE A 46 -1.79 -21.91 20.77
CA ILE A 46 -0.93 -21.15 21.69
C ILE A 46 -1.70 -20.90 23.00
N PRO A 47 -1.15 -21.25 24.14
CA PRO A 47 -1.83 -21.07 25.44
C PRO A 47 -2.32 -19.65 25.66
N LEU A 48 -3.53 -19.48 26.19
CA LEU A 48 -4.15 -18.14 26.40
C LEU A 48 -3.23 -17.21 27.22
N LYS A 49 -2.52 -17.75 28.22
CA LYS A 49 -1.55 -16.99 29.03
C LYS A 49 -0.46 -16.33 28.18
N GLN A 50 -0.03 -16.99 27.10
CA GLN A 50 0.96 -16.40 26.16
C GLN A 50 0.29 -15.39 25.22
N ARG A 51 -0.92 -15.70 24.71
CA ARG A 51 -1.67 -14.78 23.83
C ARG A 51 -2.04 -13.46 24.52
N LYS A 52 -2.34 -13.47 25.82
CA LYS A 52 -2.57 -12.28 26.66
C LYS A 52 -1.32 -11.40 26.83
N LYS A 53 -0.12 -11.92 26.62
CA LYS A 53 1.12 -11.12 26.68
C LYS A 53 1.32 -10.23 25.45
N VAL A 54 0.60 -10.50 24.36
CA VAL A 54 0.67 -9.68 23.14
C VAL A 54 -0.07 -8.37 23.39
N LYS A 55 0.66 -7.25 23.34
CA LYS A 55 0.10 -5.92 23.63
C LYS A 55 -0.35 -5.18 22.36
N GLU A 56 0.24 -5.53 21.23
CA GLU A 56 -0.04 -4.85 19.98
C GLU A 56 0.13 -5.78 18.78
N VAL A 57 -0.77 -5.71 17.82
CA VAL A 57 -0.65 -6.38 16.53
C VAL A 57 -0.82 -5.36 15.41
N THR A 58 0.22 -5.23 14.58
CA THR A 58 0.18 -4.41 13.37
C THR A 58 -0.29 -5.26 12.20
N LEU A 59 -1.19 -4.73 11.39
CA LEU A 59 -1.78 -5.42 10.25
C LEU A 59 -2.15 -4.46 9.12
N ASP A 60 -2.49 -5.02 7.98
CA ASP A 60 -3.11 -4.26 6.89
C ASP A 60 -4.61 -4.03 7.14
N MET A 61 -5.32 -3.48 6.16
CA MET A 61 -6.75 -3.20 6.24
C MET A 61 -7.62 -4.37 5.75
N ALA A 62 -7.07 -5.59 5.61
CA ALA A 62 -7.87 -6.75 5.21
C ALA A 62 -8.89 -7.10 6.30
N GLY A 63 -10.16 -7.25 5.90
CA GLY A 63 -11.28 -7.38 6.84
C GLY A 63 -11.16 -8.57 7.81
N ASN A 64 -10.59 -9.68 7.36
CA ASN A 64 -10.42 -10.89 8.17
C ASN A 64 -9.36 -10.74 9.27
N MET A 65 -8.33 -9.94 9.04
CA MET A 65 -7.22 -9.76 9.98
C MET A 65 -7.65 -9.19 11.32
N GLY A 66 -8.52 -8.20 11.30
CA GLY A 66 -9.06 -7.60 12.53
C GLY A 66 -9.83 -8.58 13.39
N LEU A 67 -10.64 -9.46 12.77
CA LEU A 67 -11.37 -10.52 13.47
C LEU A 67 -10.43 -11.54 14.09
N ILE A 68 -9.42 -12.00 13.34
CA ILE A 68 -8.40 -12.94 13.82
C ILE A 68 -7.71 -12.41 15.08
N VAL A 69 -7.25 -11.16 15.03
CA VAL A 69 -6.54 -10.56 16.17
C VAL A 69 -7.47 -10.40 17.36
N LYS A 70 -8.67 -9.88 17.17
CA LYS A 70 -9.65 -9.69 18.25
C LYS A 70 -10.02 -10.99 18.97
N LYS A 71 -10.14 -12.10 18.24
CA LYS A 71 -10.45 -13.42 18.80
C LYS A 71 -9.23 -14.12 19.42
N SER A 72 -8.04 -13.90 18.86
CA SER A 72 -6.84 -14.63 19.29
C SER A 72 -6.03 -13.91 20.36
N PHE A 73 -6.01 -12.57 20.38
CA PHE A 73 -5.18 -11.74 21.27
C PHE A 73 -6.03 -10.72 22.02
N PRO A 74 -6.74 -11.12 23.10
CA PRO A 74 -7.75 -10.29 23.77
C PRO A 74 -7.20 -9.01 24.40
N GLU A 75 -5.90 -8.96 24.72
CA GLU A 75 -5.23 -7.80 25.34
C GLU A 75 -4.51 -6.91 24.29
N ALA A 76 -4.56 -7.28 23.00
CA ALA A 76 -3.78 -6.61 21.99
C ALA A 76 -4.52 -5.42 21.38
N THR A 77 -3.84 -4.29 21.31
CA THR A 77 -4.27 -3.14 20.50
C THR A 77 -4.02 -3.42 19.02
N LEU A 78 -5.04 -3.26 18.21
CA LEU A 78 -4.92 -3.32 16.76
C LEU A 78 -4.35 -2.01 16.21
N VAL A 79 -3.32 -2.11 15.38
CA VAL A 79 -2.72 -0.97 14.69
C VAL A 79 -2.72 -1.22 13.19
N ILE A 80 -3.33 -0.32 12.42
CA ILE A 80 -3.21 -0.36 10.96
C ILE A 80 -1.92 0.33 10.54
N ASP A 81 -1.15 -0.37 9.70
CA ASP A 81 0.07 0.20 9.16
C ASP A 81 -0.22 1.39 8.24
N ARG A 82 0.45 2.50 8.53
CA ARG A 82 0.36 3.72 7.72
C ARG A 82 0.71 3.51 6.25
N PHE A 83 1.57 2.54 5.94
CA PHE A 83 1.96 2.25 4.56
C PHE A 83 0.75 1.86 3.71
N HIS A 84 -0.14 1.02 4.25
CA HIS A 84 -1.35 0.61 3.55
C HIS A 84 -2.33 1.78 3.35
N VAL A 85 -2.43 2.69 4.34
CA VAL A 85 -3.23 3.92 4.21
C VAL A 85 -2.67 4.83 3.10
N HIS A 86 -1.35 5.03 3.07
CA HIS A 86 -0.67 5.80 2.03
C HIS A 86 -0.81 5.16 0.66
N LYS A 87 -0.67 3.84 0.57
CA LYS A 87 -0.80 3.09 -0.68
C LYS A 87 -2.17 3.33 -1.30
N LEU A 88 -3.25 3.25 -0.52
CA LEU A 88 -4.60 3.55 -1.04
C LEU A 88 -4.69 4.95 -1.67
N ALA A 89 -4.13 5.96 -1.00
CA ALA A 89 -4.16 7.33 -1.52
C ALA A 89 -3.35 7.48 -2.81
N LEU A 90 -2.19 6.84 -2.87
CA LEU A 90 -1.34 6.83 -4.05
C LEU A 90 -1.96 6.04 -5.21
N ASP A 91 -2.62 4.92 -4.92
CA ASP A 91 -3.34 4.13 -5.93
C ASP A 91 -4.50 4.95 -6.53
N ALA A 92 -5.25 5.68 -5.71
CA ALA A 92 -6.31 6.57 -6.19
C ALA A 92 -5.77 7.73 -7.06
N LEU A 93 -4.62 8.29 -6.70
CA LEU A 93 -3.93 9.29 -7.53
C LEU A 93 -3.51 8.68 -8.88
N GLN A 94 -2.97 7.46 -8.86
CA GLN A 94 -2.60 6.76 -10.09
C GLN A 94 -3.80 6.42 -10.96
N GLU A 95 -4.95 6.11 -10.39
CA GLU A 95 -6.20 5.90 -11.14
C GLU A 95 -6.58 7.14 -11.95
N ILE A 96 -6.52 8.34 -11.34
CA ILE A 96 -6.80 9.60 -12.03
C ILE A 96 -5.79 9.80 -13.18
N ARG A 97 -4.49 9.58 -12.94
CA ARG A 97 -3.45 9.69 -13.97
C ARG A 97 -3.69 8.71 -15.13
N ILE A 98 -4.04 7.46 -14.81
CA ILE A 98 -4.30 6.41 -15.80
C ILE A 98 -5.52 6.79 -16.64
N LYS A 99 -6.57 7.32 -16.04
CA LYS A 99 -7.77 7.80 -16.74
C LYS A 99 -7.43 8.89 -17.77
N HIS A 100 -6.60 9.87 -17.39
CA HIS A 100 -6.11 10.85 -18.34
C HIS A 100 -5.26 10.24 -19.44
N ARG A 101 -4.41 9.26 -19.09
CA ARG A 101 -3.57 8.57 -20.07
C ARG A 101 -4.39 7.82 -21.12
N TRP A 102 -5.48 7.16 -20.73
CA TRP A 102 -6.37 6.49 -21.68
C TRP A 102 -7.01 7.47 -22.62
N LYS A 103 -7.55 8.60 -22.13
CA LYS A 103 -8.12 9.65 -22.99
C LYS A 103 -7.11 10.18 -24.03
N VAL A 104 -5.85 10.34 -23.63
CA VAL A 104 -4.79 10.79 -24.55
C VAL A 104 -4.45 9.70 -25.58
N LEU A 105 -4.47 8.43 -25.19
CA LEU A 105 -4.24 7.32 -26.12
C LEU A 105 -5.35 7.21 -27.14
N ASP A 106 -6.61 7.32 -26.72
CA ASP A 106 -7.78 7.26 -27.60
C ASP A 106 -7.71 8.42 -28.61
N ALA A 107 -7.51 9.66 -28.14
CA ALA A 107 -7.37 10.82 -29.01
C ALA A 107 -6.16 10.72 -29.98
N GLN A 108 -5.07 10.06 -29.55
CA GLN A 108 -3.92 9.81 -30.42
C GLN A 108 -4.27 8.78 -31.51
N ASN A 109 -4.98 7.71 -31.16
CA ASN A 109 -5.41 6.69 -32.12
C ASN A 109 -6.34 7.28 -33.18
N ASP A 110 -7.31 8.09 -32.76
CA ASP A 110 -8.24 8.80 -33.66
C ASP A 110 -7.48 9.73 -34.62
N ALA A 111 -6.48 10.45 -34.11
CA ALA A 111 -5.65 11.33 -34.91
C ALA A 111 -4.78 10.58 -35.93
N ILE A 112 -4.26 9.41 -35.55
CA ILE A 112 -3.50 8.51 -36.43
C ILE A 112 -4.39 7.99 -37.56
N GLU A 113 -5.59 7.53 -37.23
CA GLU A 113 -6.56 7.04 -38.20
C GLU A 113 -7.01 8.14 -39.17
N SER A 114 -7.30 9.31 -38.65
CA SER A 114 -7.66 10.49 -39.46
C SER A 114 -6.53 10.92 -40.43
N ALA A 115 -5.27 10.87 -39.98
CA ALA A 115 -4.13 11.14 -40.83
C ALA A 115 -3.96 10.07 -41.92
N ARG A 116 -4.13 8.79 -41.58
CA ARG A 116 -4.07 7.67 -42.51
C ARG A 116 -5.11 7.79 -43.62
N ASN A 117 -6.36 8.14 -43.24
CA ASN A 117 -7.46 8.34 -44.21
C ASN A 117 -7.20 9.49 -45.17
N LYS A 118 -6.36 10.48 -44.77
CA LYS A 118 -5.92 11.59 -45.61
C LYS A 118 -4.59 11.35 -46.30
N SER A 119 -4.04 10.11 -46.24
CA SER A 119 -2.68 9.79 -46.75
C SER A 119 -1.58 10.67 -46.17
N LEU A 120 -1.76 11.19 -44.95
CA LEU A 120 -0.80 12.03 -44.24
C LEU A 120 -0.06 11.23 -43.13
N LYS A 121 1.20 11.64 -42.87
CA LYS A 121 1.96 11.09 -41.76
C LYS A 121 1.57 11.79 -40.47
N TYR A 122 1.12 11.01 -39.46
CA TYR A 122 0.88 11.55 -38.13
C TYR A 122 2.18 11.97 -37.45
N THR A 123 2.23 13.20 -36.94
CA THR A 123 3.35 13.70 -36.13
C THR A 123 2.82 14.19 -34.80
N PRO A 124 3.24 13.58 -33.66
CA PRO A 124 2.76 13.95 -32.33
C PRO A 124 3.27 15.36 -31.95
N LYS A 125 2.41 16.15 -31.31
CA LYS A 125 2.79 17.46 -30.78
C LYS A 125 3.69 17.29 -29.57
N LEU A 126 4.86 17.93 -29.57
CA LEU A 126 5.78 17.98 -28.46
C LEU A 126 5.45 19.13 -27.50
N LEU A 127 5.68 18.87 -26.22
CA LEU A 127 5.61 19.84 -25.13
C LEU A 127 6.97 20.54 -24.96
N SER A 128 7.01 21.60 -24.15
CA SER A 128 8.23 22.41 -23.92
C SER A 128 9.42 21.60 -23.37
N ASN A 129 9.16 20.45 -22.75
CA ASN A 129 10.19 19.53 -22.25
C ASN A 129 10.52 18.39 -23.22
N GLY A 130 10.02 18.42 -24.45
CA GLY A 130 10.24 17.39 -25.47
C GLY A 130 9.37 16.12 -25.31
N ASP A 131 8.53 16.02 -24.29
CA ASP A 131 7.59 14.90 -24.14
C ASP A 131 6.36 15.12 -25.05
N THR A 132 5.77 14.04 -25.56
CA THR A 132 4.38 14.05 -25.99
C THR A 132 3.45 13.96 -24.78
N LEU A 133 2.14 14.26 -24.91
CA LEU A 133 1.17 14.11 -23.82
C LEU A 133 1.14 12.67 -23.26
N LYS A 134 1.25 11.67 -24.14
CA LYS A 134 1.34 10.26 -23.75
C LYS A 134 2.58 9.98 -22.90
N GLN A 135 3.73 10.53 -23.29
CA GLN A 135 5.00 10.38 -22.56
C GLN A 135 4.97 11.16 -21.24
N LEU A 136 4.41 12.36 -21.20
CA LEU A 136 4.21 13.15 -19.99
C LEU A 136 3.49 12.32 -18.93
N LEU A 137 2.31 11.78 -19.25
CA LEU A 137 1.49 10.99 -18.33
C LEU A 137 2.15 9.65 -17.95
N ALA A 138 2.86 8.99 -18.86
CA ALA A 138 3.57 7.75 -18.56
C ALA A 138 4.75 8.00 -17.61
N ARG A 139 5.61 8.98 -17.92
CA ARG A 139 6.82 9.31 -17.15
C ARG A 139 6.52 9.98 -15.82
N SER A 140 5.31 10.55 -15.65
CA SER A 140 4.87 11.16 -14.39
C SER A 140 4.51 10.15 -13.30
N ARG A 141 4.40 8.85 -13.61
CA ARG A 141 4.07 7.81 -12.64
C ARG A 141 4.92 7.91 -11.37
N TYR A 142 6.24 7.91 -11.52
CA TYR A 142 7.15 7.82 -10.38
C TYR A 142 7.33 9.15 -9.64
N LEU A 143 7.21 10.29 -10.32
CA LEU A 143 7.28 11.59 -9.64
C LEU A 143 6.08 11.80 -8.70
N LEU A 144 4.91 11.28 -9.05
CA LEU A 144 3.70 11.39 -8.23
C LEU A 144 3.76 10.55 -6.93
N TYR A 145 4.62 9.54 -6.85
CA TYR A 145 4.90 8.81 -5.61
C TYR A 145 5.84 9.56 -4.65
N LYS A 146 6.59 10.53 -5.15
CA LYS A 146 7.59 11.26 -4.38
C LYS A 146 7.04 12.59 -3.86
N SER A 147 7.53 13.03 -2.71
CA SER A 147 7.35 14.42 -2.29
C SER A 147 8.15 15.36 -3.20
N SER A 148 7.64 16.56 -3.45
CA SER A 148 8.22 17.52 -4.40
C SER A 148 9.69 17.87 -4.11
N HIS A 149 10.09 17.95 -2.84
CA HIS A 149 11.49 18.21 -2.44
C HIS A 149 12.47 17.07 -2.80
N LYS A 150 11.95 15.89 -3.21
CA LYS A 150 12.75 14.73 -3.67
C LYS A 150 12.76 14.58 -5.20
N TRP A 151 12.17 15.51 -5.92
CA TRP A 151 12.20 15.49 -7.37
C TRP A 151 13.56 15.90 -7.89
N THR A 152 13.99 15.26 -8.97
CA THR A 152 15.09 15.76 -9.78
C THR A 152 14.63 16.99 -10.56
N GLU A 153 15.55 17.78 -11.08
CA GLU A 153 15.24 18.97 -11.91
C GLU A 153 14.30 18.61 -13.07
N ASN A 154 14.58 17.51 -13.78
CA ASN A 154 13.71 17.03 -14.87
C ASN A 154 12.33 16.59 -14.39
N GLN A 155 12.22 16.03 -13.18
CA GLN A 155 10.92 15.69 -12.58
C GLN A 155 10.15 16.95 -12.20
N SER A 156 10.82 17.97 -11.69
CA SER A 156 10.20 19.26 -11.34
C SER A 156 9.67 19.97 -12.60
N LYS A 157 10.47 20.09 -13.66
CA LYS A 157 10.04 20.64 -14.95
C LYS A 157 8.81 19.88 -15.51
N ARG A 158 8.84 18.56 -15.44
CA ARG A 158 7.71 17.72 -15.88
C ARG A 158 6.47 17.91 -15.02
N ALA A 159 6.62 18.07 -13.70
CA ALA A 159 5.51 18.29 -12.78
C ALA A 159 4.78 19.60 -13.06
N VAL A 160 5.50 20.67 -13.37
CA VAL A 160 4.91 21.97 -13.76
C VAL A 160 3.97 21.77 -14.96
N ILE A 161 4.48 21.21 -16.06
CA ILE A 161 3.70 20.98 -17.26
C ILE A 161 2.51 20.05 -16.99
N LEU A 162 2.72 19.01 -16.16
CA LEU A 162 1.66 18.07 -15.79
C LEU A 162 0.51 18.77 -15.07
N PHE A 163 0.83 19.58 -14.08
CA PHE A 163 -0.17 20.21 -13.21
C PHE A 163 -0.88 21.40 -13.88
N GLU A 164 -0.20 22.13 -14.77
CA GLU A 164 -0.84 23.12 -15.62
C GLU A 164 -1.93 22.49 -16.53
N ARG A 165 -1.64 21.30 -17.07
CA ARG A 165 -2.56 20.61 -17.98
C ARG A 165 -3.63 19.80 -17.29
N TYR A 166 -3.34 19.30 -16.08
CA TYR A 166 -4.19 18.42 -15.29
C TYR A 166 -4.28 18.92 -13.84
N PRO A 167 -5.03 20.01 -13.58
CA PRO A 167 -5.16 20.59 -12.23
C PRO A 167 -5.79 19.64 -11.22
N ASP A 168 -6.60 18.68 -11.70
CA ASP A 168 -7.16 17.62 -10.88
C ASP A 168 -6.07 16.66 -10.37
N LEU A 169 -5.05 16.35 -11.18
CA LEU A 169 -3.88 15.57 -10.71
C LEU A 169 -3.08 16.34 -9.65
N GLU A 170 -2.92 17.66 -9.79
CA GLU A 170 -2.28 18.47 -8.76
C GLU A 170 -3.07 18.42 -7.44
N LYS A 171 -4.39 18.59 -7.51
CA LYS A 171 -5.27 18.54 -6.35
C LYS A 171 -5.19 17.17 -5.66
N ALA A 172 -5.23 16.08 -6.42
CA ALA A 172 -5.09 14.73 -5.89
C ALA A 172 -3.70 14.48 -5.30
N TYR A 173 -2.64 14.95 -5.93
CA TYR A 173 -1.27 14.90 -5.41
C TYR A 173 -1.14 15.64 -4.07
N LYS A 174 -1.69 16.85 -3.97
CA LYS A 174 -1.70 17.63 -2.71
C LYS A 174 -2.43 16.90 -1.58
N LEU A 175 -3.53 16.17 -1.86
CA LEU A 175 -4.20 15.32 -0.88
C LEU A 175 -3.30 14.19 -0.38
N CYS A 176 -2.57 13.50 -1.27
CA CYS A 176 -1.62 12.45 -0.88
C CYS A 176 -0.47 13.01 -0.03
N GLN A 177 0.10 14.16 -0.44
CA GLN A 177 1.18 14.81 0.32
C GLN A 177 0.71 15.29 1.69
N ASN A 178 -0.51 15.82 1.80
CA ASN A 178 -1.09 16.23 3.08
C ASN A 178 -1.31 15.03 4.03
N LEU A 179 -1.81 13.91 3.50
CA LEU A 179 -1.94 12.68 4.29
C LEU A 179 -0.57 12.20 4.79
N SER A 180 0.43 12.17 3.91
CA SER A 180 1.81 11.84 4.26
C SER A 180 2.36 12.73 5.35
N TRP A 181 2.13 14.05 5.24
CA TRP A 181 2.56 15.03 6.24
C TRP A 181 1.90 14.78 7.60
N ILE A 182 0.58 14.47 7.64
CA ILE A 182 -0.13 14.15 8.88
C ILE A 182 0.54 13.00 9.62
N PHE A 183 0.80 11.89 8.93
CA PHE A 183 1.44 10.73 9.53
C PHE A 183 2.88 10.98 9.99
N ASN A 184 3.63 11.83 9.29
CA ASN A 184 5.02 12.13 9.63
C ASN A 184 5.17 13.14 10.77
N ASN A 185 4.27 14.13 10.84
CA ASN A 185 4.45 15.32 11.69
C ASN A 185 3.45 15.42 12.86
N THR A 186 2.52 14.47 13.01
CA THR A 186 1.60 14.46 14.14
C THR A 186 2.15 13.57 15.23
N LYS A 187 2.26 14.06 16.46
CA LYS A 187 2.89 13.33 17.56
C LYS A 187 1.89 12.56 18.44
N ASP A 188 0.68 13.04 18.55
CA ASP A 188 -0.33 12.53 19.45
C ASP A 188 -1.64 12.17 18.72
N LYS A 189 -2.43 11.31 19.35
CA LYS A 189 -3.66 10.75 18.80
C LYS A 189 -4.77 11.78 18.63
N THR A 190 -4.89 12.72 19.55
CA THR A 190 -5.93 13.76 19.51
C THR A 190 -5.70 14.72 18.35
N SER A 191 -4.47 15.20 18.20
CA SER A 191 -4.09 16.02 17.04
C SER A 191 -4.24 15.25 15.72
N ALA A 192 -3.94 13.94 15.73
CA ALA A 192 -4.11 13.09 14.55
C ALA A 192 -5.58 12.98 14.15
N LEU A 193 -6.49 12.78 15.11
CA LEU A 193 -7.92 12.72 14.85
C LEU A 193 -8.41 13.98 14.16
N ILE A 194 -8.07 15.16 14.71
CA ILE A 194 -8.49 16.46 14.14
C ILE A 194 -7.92 16.64 12.72
N ARG A 195 -6.64 16.32 12.51
CA ARG A 195 -5.99 16.49 11.21
C ARG A 195 -6.54 15.52 10.16
N LEU A 196 -6.82 14.28 10.52
CA LEU A 196 -7.42 13.29 9.63
C LEU A 196 -8.88 13.67 9.29
N ALA A 197 -9.66 14.19 10.25
CA ALA A 197 -11.00 14.70 9.98
C ALA A 197 -10.97 15.88 8.99
N LYS A 198 -10.05 16.84 9.15
CA LYS A 198 -9.83 17.92 8.19
C LYS A 198 -9.37 17.43 6.83
N TRP A 199 -8.60 16.36 6.78
CA TRP A 199 -8.20 15.73 5.53
C TRP A 199 -9.38 15.06 4.82
N ASP A 200 -10.23 14.34 5.55
CA ASP A 200 -11.46 13.73 5.02
C ASP A 200 -12.40 14.79 4.41
N GLU A 201 -12.56 15.92 5.07
CA GLU A 201 -13.34 17.05 4.55
C GLU A 201 -12.77 17.55 3.20
N LYS A 202 -11.45 17.73 3.09
CA LYS A 202 -10.79 18.10 1.82
C LYS A 202 -11.02 17.06 0.73
N VAL A 203 -11.04 15.78 1.08
CA VAL A 203 -11.34 14.69 0.13
C VAL A 203 -12.76 14.81 -0.39
N ARG A 204 -13.73 15.03 0.49
CA ARG A 204 -15.15 15.21 0.12
C ARG A 204 -15.34 16.42 -0.81
N GLN A 205 -14.69 17.54 -0.49
CA GLN A 205 -14.71 18.75 -1.33
C GLN A 205 -14.03 18.55 -2.67
N ALA A 206 -13.06 17.65 -2.76
CA ALA A 206 -12.38 17.34 -4.01
C ALA A 206 -13.22 16.54 -5.01
N LYS A 207 -14.25 15.83 -4.54
CA LYS A 207 -15.21 15.04 -5.33
C LYS A 207 -14.57 13.97 -6.24
N PHE A 208 -13.40 13.46 -5.89
CA PHE A 208 -12.76 12.37 -6.62
C PHE A 208 -13.34 11.01 -6.21
N LYS A 209 -13.90 10.29 -7.16
CA LYS A 209 -14.53 8.98 -6.95
C LYS A 209 -13.56 7.97 -6.29
N SER A 210 -12.33 7.92 -6.76
CA SER A 210 -11.27 7.07 -6.20
C SER A 210 -10.91 7.41 -4.75
N PHE A 211 -10.92 8.69 -4.38
CA PHE A 211 -10.64 9.12 -3.01
C PHE A 211 -11.81 8.89 -2.04
N ASN A 212 -13.06 8.86 -2.51
CA ASN A 212 -14.21 8.53 -1.66
C ASN A 212 -14.11 7.12 -1.06
N THR A 213 -13.56 6.16 -1.81
CA THR A 213 -13.30 4.80 -1.30
C THR A 213 -12.31 4.83 -0.14
N ILE A 214 -11.27 5.66 -0.22
CA ILE A 214 -10.27 5.79 0.85
C ILE A 214 -10.90 6.42 2.09
N ALA A 215 -11.65 7.52 1.91
CA ALA A 215 -12.33 8.20 3.01
C ALA A 215 -13.26 7.23 3.77
N ARG A 216 -14.03 6.42 3.02
CA ARG A 216 -14.87 5.37 3.60
C ARG A 216 -14.05 4.32 4.37
N THR A 217 -12.97 3.82 3.79
CA THR A 217 -12.09 2.84 4.43
C THR A 217 -11.47 3.40 5.71
N MET A 218 -11.01 4.65 5.67
CA MET A 218 -10.47 5.34 6.84
C MET A 218 -11.54 5.54 7.92
N SER A 219 -12.77 5.87 7.55
CA SER A 219 -13.88 6.02 8.50
C SER A 219 -14.24 4.70 9.19
N ILE A 220 -14.18 3.57 8.48
CA ILE A 220 -14.43 2.23 9.06
C ILE A 220 -13.31 1.84 10.05
N HIS A 221 -12.08 2.17 9.74
CA HIS A 221 -10.90 1.74 10.49
C HIS A 221 -10.25 2.85 11.32
N TYR A 222 -10.93 4.00 11.50
CA TYR A 222 -10.32 5.21 12.07
C TYR A 222 -9.62 4.95 13.42
N GLN A 223 -10.26 4.18 14.32
CA GLN A 223 -9.69 3.88 15.63
C GLN A 223 -8.37 3.11 15.53
N ASN A 224 -8.31 2.10 14.65
CA ASN A 224 -7.11 1.29 14.45
C ASN A 224 -6.00 2.08 13.72
N ILE A 225 -6.37 3.03 12.88
CA ILE A 225 -5.45 3.98 12.24
C ILE A 225 -4.89 4.96 13.27
N LEU A 226 -5.74 5.48 14.16
CA LEU A 226 -5.32 6.37 15.23
C LEU A 226 -4.38 5.71 16.23
N ASN A 227 -4.51 4.39 16.47
CA ASN A 227 -3.60 3.65 17.34
C ASN A 227 -2.14 3.66 16.85
N TYR A 228 -1.89 3.93 15.56
CA TYR A 228 -0.54 4.16 15.05
C TYR A 228 0.18 5.29 15.77
N PHE A 229 -0.53 6.35 16.18
CA PHE A 229 0.07 7.54 16.80
C PHE A 229 0.50 7.35 18.25
N ASP A 230 0.09 6.24 18.90
CA ASP A 230 0.55 5.89 20.24
C ASP A 230 2.02 5.43 20.22
N ASN A 231 2.37 4.47 19.36
CA ASN A 231 3.70 3.84 19.33
C ASN A 231 4.40 3.93 17.96
N ARG A 232 3.77 4.50 16.95
CA ARG A 232 4.24 4.57 15.56
C ARG A 232 4.62 3.21 14.97
N SER A 233 3.90 2.19 15.37
CA SER A 233 4.16 0.82 14.94
C SER A 233 3.83 0.61 13.48
N THR A 234 4.76 0.01 12.76
CA THR A 234 4.62 -0.33 11.34
C THR A 234 4.79 -1.82 11.10
N ASN A 235 4.31 -2.30 9.97
CA ASN A 235 4.48 -3.69 9.53
C ASN A 235 5.82 -3.93 8.78
N ALA A 236 6.68 -2.92 8.71
CA ALA A 236 7.95 -2.99 7.99
C ALA A 236 8.82 -4.21 8.37
N SER A 237 8.75 -4.65 9.63
CA SER A 237 9.44 -5.87 10.07
C SER A 237 8.86 -7.13 9.42
N ALA A 238 7.53 -7.22 9.26
CA ALA A 238 6.87 -8.34 8.59
C ALA A 238 7.13 -8.29 7.09
N GLU A 239 7.07 -7.12 6.46
CA GLU A 239 7.41 -6.94 5.03
C GLU A 239 8.86 -7.33 4.74
N SER A 240 9.81 -6.85 5.57
CA SER A 240 11.22 -7.25 5.48
C SER A 240 11.41 -8.74 5.64
N PHE A 241 10.67 -9.36 6.56
CA PHE A 241 10.72 -10.80 6.78
C PHE A 241 10.11 -11.57 5.59
N ASN A 242 9.00 -11.10 5.03
CA ASN A 242 8.41 -11.67 3.82
C ASN A 242 9.37 -11.58 2.62
N ALA A 243 10.13 -10.49 2.50
CA ALA A 243 11.19 -10.39 1.50
C ALA A 243 12.30 -11.43 1.72
N LYS A 244 12.72 -11.68 2.96
CA LYS A 244 13.67 -12.76 3.31
C LYS A 244 13.12 -14.13 2.95
N ILE A 245 11.84 -14.40 3.24
CA ILE A 245 11.20 -15.65 2.87
C ILE A 245 11.24 -15.85 1.36
N LYS A 246 10.91 -14.81 0.59
CA LYS A 246 10.95 -14.85 -0.87
C LYS A 246 12.38 -15.09 -1.40
N ALA A 247 13.36 -14.39 -0.84
CA ALA A 247 14.78 -14.59 -1.18
C ALA A 247 15.25 -16.01 -0.83
N PHE A 248 14.89 -16.51 0.35
CA PHE A 248 15.16 -17.89 0.75
C PHE A 248 14.52 -18.89 -0.22
N ARG A 249 13.28 -18.65 -0.65
CA ARG A 249 12.60 -19.49 -1.65
C ARG A 249 13.34 -19.54 -2.98
N THR A 250 13.96 -18.46 -3.42
CA THR A 250 14.73 -18.46 -4.68
C THR A 250 15.98 -19.33 -4.63
N GLN A 251 16.55 -19.56 -3.44
CA GLN A 251 17.70 -20.44 -3.25
C GLN A 251 17.31 -21.92 -3.39
N PHE A 252 16.04 -22.25 -3.18
CA PHE A 252 15.49 -23.60 -3.34
C PHE A 252 14.82 -23.80 -4.69
N ARG A 253 15.37 -23.20 -5.75
CA ARG A 253 14.90 -23.41 -7.13
C ARG A 253 14.92 -24.90 -7.47
N GLY A 254 13.77 -25.43 -7.91
CA GLY A 254 13.61 -26.86 -8.21
C GLY A 254 12.99 -27.69 -7.10
N VAL A 255 12.96 -27.23 -5.85
CA VAL A 255 12.21 -27.91 -4.77
C VAL A 255 10.72 -27.62 -4.95
N LYS A 256 9.98 -28.59 -5.48
CA LYS A 256 8.52 -28.49 -5.68
C LYS A 256 7.73 -28.64 -4.38
N ASN A 257 8.30 -29.32 -3.38
CA ASN A 257 7.63 -29.61 -2.11
C ASN A 257 7.59 -28.35 -1.22
N VAL A 258 6.41 -27.76 -1.13
CA VAL A 258 6.16 -26.56 -0.29
C VAL A 258 6.29 -26.90 1.20
N ASP A 259 5.85 -28.08 1.62
CA ASP A 259 5.87 -28.49 3.05
C ASP A 259 7.31 -28.63 3.53
N PHE A 260 8.20 -29.19 2.73
CA PHE A 260 9.64 -29.23 3.03
C PHE A 260 10.23 -27.82 3.15
N PHE A 261 9.88 -26.92 2.24
CA PHE A 261 10.31 -25.53 2.31
C PHE A 261 9.82 -24.84 3.61
N LEU A 262 8.54 -25.03 3.98
CA LEU A 262 7.97 -24.47 5.19
C LEU A 262 8.63 -25.07 6.45
N TYR A 263 8.90 -26.37 6.46
CA TYR A 263 9.63 -27.02 7.54
C TYR A 263 11.01 -26.38 7.75
N ARG A 264 11.79 -26.20 6.67
CA ARG A 264 13.11 -25.55 6.74
C ARG A 264 13.00 -24.10 7.24
N LEU A 265 12.00 -23.36 6.78
CA LEU A 265 11.77 -21.99 7.21
C LEU A 265 11.47 -21.90 8.70
N ILE A 266 10.59 -22.78 9.20
CA ILE A 266 10.23 -22.86 10.63
C ILE A 266 11.47 -23.25 11.46
N THR A 267 12.24 -24.24 11.03
CA THR A 267 13.45 -24.67 11.74
C THR A 267 14.47 -23.54 11.94
N ILE A 268 14.55 -22.61 10.98
CA ILE A 268 15.50 -21.49 11.03
C ILE A 268 14.96 -20.31 11.85
N PHE A 269 13.67 -20.00 11.72
CA PHE A 269 13.11 -18.72 12.17
C PHE A 269 12.02 -18.82 13.28
N ALA A 270 11.57 -19.99 13.64
CA ALA A 270 10.63 -20.18 14.77
C ALA A 270 11.34 -20.38 16.12
#